data_088c3cacdb8ac298045f31873d53a0f8
#
_entry.id   088c3cacdb8ac298045f31873d53a0f8
#
_cell.length_a   1.000
_cell.length_b   1.000
_cell.length_c   1.000
_cell.angle_alpha   90.00
_cell.angle_beta   90.00
_cell.angle_gamma   90.00
#
_symmetry.space_group_name_H-M   'P 1'
#
loop_
_entity.id
_entity.type
_entity.pdbx_description
1 polymer ?
#
loop_
_entity_poly.entity_id
_entity_poly.type
_entity_poly.pdbx_seq_one_letter_code
_entity_poly.pdbx_strand_id
1 'polypeptide(L)'
;MPLPKIATPTYELVLPSSDRKIKYRPFLVKEEKILIIAMESEDQKQITNAIKSVINNCILTRGIKVDKLSTFDIEYLFLNIRGKSVGENVEVLITCPDDDETQVPVIIPLDDIKIQKNPEHNKDIKLDENLVMRMRYPSLSEFVKNNFDLEGGIGVEESFDLIISCIDQIYNEEESWTSSDCTKKEMTEFLDQLSSKQFKEIEKFFDTMPKLTHTIKVVNPKTKVKNEVVLEGLSSFFE
;
A
#
# COMPACT_ATOMS: atom_id res chain seq x y z
N MET A 1 -12.38 -2.77 43.79
CA MET A 1 -11.42 -1.73 43.34
C MET A 1 -11.18 -1.93 41.85
N PRO A 2 -11.22 -0.88 41.03
CA PRO A 2 -10.88 -1.02 39.63
C PRO A 2 -9.39 -1.36 39.48
N LEU A 3 -9.06 -2.18 38.48
CA LEU A 3 -7.68 -2.50 38.16
C LEU A 3 -6.92 -1.25 37.67
N PRO A 4 -5.61 -1.15 37.90
CA PRO A 4 -4.81 -0.02 37.47
C PRO A 4 -4.80 0.08 35.94
N LYS A 5 -4.81 1.33 35.43
CA LYS A 5 -4.61 1.56 33.96
C LYS A 5 -3.13 1.57 33.65
N ILE A 6 -2.74 0.79 32.65
CA ILE A 6 -1.36 0.75 32.14
C ILE A 6 -1.19 1.90 31.15
N ALA A 7 -0.15 2.72 31.34
CA ALA A 7 0.22 3.76 30.39
C ALA A 7 0.82 3.12 29.11
N THR A 8 0.36 3.59 27.96
CA THR A 8 0.88 3.14 26.67
C THR A 8 1.79 4.23 26.09
N PRO A 9 3.00 3.91 25.63
CA PRO A 9 3.89 4.88 24.99
C PRO A 9 3.27 5.41 23.69
N THR A 10 3.70 6.60 23.28
CA THR A 10 3.27 7.23 22.04
C THR A 10 4.47 7.54 21.15
N TYR A 11 4.32 7.36 19.85
CA TYR A 11 5.35 7.58 18.85
C TYR A 11 4.84 8.53 17.76
N GLU A 12 5.75 9.05 16.97
CA GLU A 12 5.44 9.91 15.83
C GLU A 12 6.07 9.33 14.56
N LEU A 13 5.38 9.46 13.44
CA LEU A 13 5.93 9.21 12.11
C LEU A 13 5.38 10.24 11.12
N VAL A 14 6.00 10.28 9.93
CA VAL A 14 5.58 11.14 8.82
C VAL A 14 5.04 10.26 7.71
N LEU A 15 3.81 10.54 7.25
CA LEU A 15 3.20 9.81 6.12
C LEU A 15 3.97 10.08 4.83
N PRO A 16 4.39 9.04 4.09
CA PRO A 16 5.14 9.20 2.84
C PRO A 16 4.41 9.93 1.72
N SER A 17 3.06 9.85 1.68
CA SER A 17 2.24 10.45 0.62
C SER A 17 2.03 11.95 0.76
N SER A 18 2.03 12.46 2.00
CA SER A 18 1.54 13.81 2.33
C SER A 18 2.44 14.59 3.28
N ASP A 19 3.57 14.01 3.73
CA ASP A 19 4.50 14.55 4.73
C ASP A 19 3.80 14.97 6.05
N ARG A 20 2.60 14.46 6.28
CA ARG A 20 1.81 14.75 7.49
C ARG A 20 2.33 13.94 8.67
N LYS A 21 2.59 14.63 9.80
CA LYS A 21 2.98 13.98 11.06
C LYS A 21 1.79 13.30 11.72
N ILE A 22 1.97 12.04 12.09
CA ILE A 22 0.98 11.23 12.79
C ILE A 22 1.54 10.77 14.13
N LYS A 23 0.75 10.95 15.19
CA LYS A 23 0.99 10.33 16.49
C LYS A 23 0.24 9.02 16.56
N TYR A 24 0.90 7.99 17.03
CA TYR A 24 0.34 6.66 17.18
C TYR A 24 0.83 5.98 18.47
N ARG A 25 0.15 4.92 18.86
CA ARG A 25 0.57 4.00 19.92
C ARG A 25 0.75 2.59 19.38
N PRO A 26 1.53 1.74 20.04
CA PRO A 26 1.53 0.31 19.76
C PRO A 26 0.12 -0.27 19.88
N PHE A 27 -0.16 -1.35 19.17
CA PHE A 27 -1.37 -2.10 19.42
C PHE A 27 -1.25 -2.91 20.74
N LEU A 28 -2.38 -3.19 21.33
CA LEU A 28 -2.51 -3.96 22.56
C LEU A 28 -3.07 -5.35 22.25
N VAL A 29 -3.11 -6.23 23.22
CA VAL A 29 -3.65 -7.60 23.07
C VAL A 29 -5.05 -7.62 22.42
N LYS A 30 -5.87 -6.60 22.63
CA LYS A 30 -7.19 -6.52 22.01
C LYS A 30 -7.13 -6.31 20.49
N GLU A 31 -6.17 -5.53 19.98
CA GLU A 31 -5.94 -5.34 18.55
C GLU A 31 -5.23 -6.57 17.96
N GLU A 32 -4.30 -7.19 18.68
CA GLU A 32 -3.63 -8.41 18.28
C GLU A 32 -4.64 -9.56 18.06
N LYS A 33 -5.62 -9.70 18.95
CA LYS A 33 -6.71 -10.68 18.76
C LYS A 33 -7.48 -10.47 17.47
N ILE A 34 -7.74 -9.21 17.08
CA ILE A 34 -8.43 -8.89 15.82
C ILE A 34 -7.61 -9.38 14.63
N LEU A 35 -6.28 -9.17 14.66
CA LEU A 35 -5.39 -9.64 13.59
C LEU A 35 -5.33 -11.16 13.51
N ILE A 36 -5.15 -11.85 14.64
CA ILE A 36 -5.10 -13.32 14.69
C ILE A 36 -6.37 -13.93 14.12
N ILE A 37 -7.55 -13.48 14.56
CA ILE A 37 -8.83 -14.00 14.07
C ILE A 37 -8.99 -13.75 12.56
N ALA A 38 -8.55 -12.60 12.07
CA ALA A 38 -8.62 -12.30 10.65
C ALA A 38 -7.66 -13.17 9.83
N MET A 39 -6.45 -13.43 10.32
CA MET A 39 -5.48 -14.30 9.65
C MET A 39 -5.97 -15.75 9.62
N GLU A 40 -6.57 -16.27 10.71
CA GLU A 40 -7.16 -17.61 10.75
C GLU A 40 -8.31 -17.80 9.75
N SER A 41 -8.96 -16.70 9.29
CA SER A 41 -10.05 -16.79 8.32
C SER A 41 -9.57 -17.04 6.90
N GLU A 42 -8.31 -16.79 6.60
CA GLU A 42 -7.70 -16.80 5.25
C GLU A 42 -8.42 -15.89 4.24
N ASP A 43 -9.34 -15.03 4.72
CA ASP A 43 -10.12 -14.09 3.91
C ASP A 43 -9.39 -12.74 3.85
N GLN A 44 -8.86 -12.41 2.68
CA GLN A 44 -8.12 -11.16 2.43
C GLN A 44 -8.93 -9.91 2.80
N LYS A 45 -10.26 -9.95 2.61
CA LYS A 45 -11.13 -8.82 2.96
C LYS A 45 -11.24 -8.65 4.47
N GLN A 46 -11.31 -9.75 5.21
CA GLN A 46 -11.32 -9.72 6.67
C GLN A 46 -9.96 -9.25 7.20
N ILE A 47 -8.85 -9.74 6.63
CA ILE A 47 -7.49 -9.32 6.98
C ILE A 47 -7.32 -7.81 6.75
N THR A 48 -7.73 -7.31 5.58
CA THR A 48 -7.67 -5.89 5.25
C THR A 48 -8.48 -5.03 6.23
N ASN A 49 -9.70 -5.44 6.55
CA ASN A 49 -10.56 -4.73 7.50
C ASN A 49 -9.97 -4.76 8.92
N ALA A 50 -9.35 -5.86 9.32
CA ALA A 50 -8.65 -5.97 10.59
C ALA A 50 -7.47 -5.00 10.67
N ILE A 51 -6.62 -4.95 9.64
CA ILE A 51 -5.50 -4.01 9.54
C ILE A 51 -6.00 -2.56 9.66
N LYS A 52 -7.03 -2.18 8.91
CA LYS A 52 -7.66 -0.85 9.00
C LYS A 52 -8.16 -0.53 10.40
N SER A 53 -8.86 -1.49 11.03
CA SER A 53 -9.40 -1.35 12.38
C SER A 53 -8.28 -1.13 13.39
N VAL A 54 -7.19 -1.92 13.31
CA VAL A 54 -6.03 -1.80 14.19
C VAL A 54 -5.36 -0.43 14.01
N ILE A 55 -5.12 0.00 12.78
CA ILE A 55 -4.55 1.32 12.50
C ILE A 55 -5.42 2.44 13.06
N ASN A 56 -6.75 2.40 12.81
CA ASN A 56 -7.69 3.39 13.36
C ASN A 56 -7.63 3.47 14.89
N ASN A 57 -7.54 2.33 15.57
CA ASN A 57 -7.45 2.27 17.02
C ASN A 57 -6.11 2.77 17.57
N CYS A 58 -5.04 2.68 16.78
CA CYS A 58 -3.69 3.05 17.20
C CYS A 58 -3.34 4.50 16.86
N ILE A 59 -3.96 5.11 15.85
CA ILE A 59 -3.72 6.53 15.50
C ILE A 59 -4.34 7.44 16.58
N LEU A 60 -3.54 8.38 17.06
CA LEU A 60 -3.95 9.39 18.05
C LEU A 60 -4.19 10.76 17.42
N THR A 61 -3.69 10.99 16.22
CA THR A 61 -3.89 12.25 15.47
C THR A 61 -5.32 12.34 14.95
N ARG A 62 -6.02 13.40 15.32
CA ARG A 62 -7.40 13.64 14.86
C ARG A 62 -7.46 13.99 13.38
N GLY A 63 -8.56 13.63 12.73
CA GLY A 63 -8.84 13.99 11.33
C GLY A 63 -8.09 13.16 10.28
N ILE A 64 -7.50 12.04 10.67
CA ILE A 64 -7.00 11.02 9.76
C ILE A 64 -8.15 10.05 9.44
N LYS A 65 -8.44 9.91 8.16
CA LYS A 65 -9.40 8.92 7.65
C LYS A 65 -8.60 7.79 7.02
N VAL A 66 -8.43 6.67 7.73
CA VAL A 66 -7.61 5.53 7.27
C VAL A 66 -8.07 5.01 5.92
N ASP A 67 -9.38 5.00 5.65
CA ASP A 67 -9.94 4.57 4.36
C ASP A 67 -9.50 5.44 3.16
N LYS A 68 -9.01 6.66 3.41
CA LYS A 68 -8.52 7.58 2.37
C LYS A 68 -7.01 7.61 2.23
N LEU A 69 -6.29 6.88 3.07
CA LEU A 69 -4.84 6.75 2.97
C LEU A 69 -4.48 5.86 1.78
N SER A 70 -3.35 6.17 1.15
CA SER A 70 -2.78 5.31 0.11
C SER A 70 -2.38 3.94 0.68
N THR A 71 -2.31 2.94 -0.17
CA THR A 71 -1.89 1.58 0.21
C THR A 71 -0.55 1.60 0.94
N PHE A 72 0.46 2.24 0.37
CA PHE A 72 1.80 2.30 0.95
C PHE A 72 1.87 3.13 2.27
N ASP A 73 0.98 4.11 2.49
CA ASP A 73 0.88 4.78 3.79
C ASP A 73 0.35 3.84 4.87
N ILE A 74 -0.64 3.02 4.51
CA ILE A 74 -1.23 2.03 5.42
C ILE A 74 -0.21 0.95 5.75
N GLU A 75 0.51 0.44 4.76
CA GLU A 75 1.58 -0.54 4.95
C GLU A 75 2.68 0.02 5.86
N TYR A 76 3.12 1.24 5.60
CA TYR A 76 4.14 1.92 6.41
C TYR A 76 3.68 2.18 7.85
N LEU A 77 2.43 2.63 8.04
CA LEU A 77 1.82 2.80 9.36
C LEU A 77 1.74 1.48 10.13
N PHE A 78 1.23 0.44 9.48
CA PHE A 78 1.07 -0.87 10.11
C PHE A 78 2.42 -1.46 10.52
N LEU A 79 3.42 -1.39 9.64
CA LEU A 79 4.77 -1.85 9.91
C LEU A 79 5.37 -1.16 11.14
N ASN A 80 5.26 0.17 11.23
CA ASN A 80 5.76 0.93 12.37
C ASN A 80 4.99 0.64 13.67
N ILE A 81 3.65 0.52 13.60
CA ILE A 81 2.83 0.17 14.76
C ILE A 81 3.23 -1.23 15.26
N ARG A 82 3.39 -2.21 14.35
CA ARG A 82 3.80 -3.59 14.67
C ARG A 82 5.19 -3.63 15.30
N GLY A 83 6.15 -2.92 14.72
CA GLY A 83 7.51 -2.85 15.24
C GLY A 83 7.58 -2.39 16.69
N LYS A 84 6.74 -1.40 17.05
CA LYS A 84 6.65 -0.91 18.43
C LYS A 84 5.78 -1.77 19.36
N SER A 85 5.06 -2.76 18.80
CA SER A 85 4.16 -3.65 19.58
C SER A 85 4.79 -4.99 19.89
N VAL A 86 5.39 -5.64 18.89
CA VAL A 86 5.85 -7.04 18.96
C VAL A 86 7.37 -7.15 18.89
N GLY A 87 8.04 -6.17 18.27
CA GLY A 87 9.49 -6.15 18.10
C GLY A 87 9.91 -5.50 16.79
N GLU A 88 11.14 -5.06 16.75
CA GLU A 88 11.70 -4.27 15.66
C GLU A 88 12.29 -5.13 14.52
N ASN A 89 12.15 -6.45 14.60
CA ASN A 89 12.61 -7.40 13.58
C ASN A 89 11.44 -8.24 13.05
N VAL A 90 11.53 -8.60 11.78
CA VAL A 90 10.67 -9.60 11.12
C VAL A 90 11.54 -10.75 10.67
N GLU A 91 11.11 -11.98 10.94
CA GLU A 91 11.70 -13.18 10.39
C GLU A 91 10.85 -13.66 9.22
N VAL A 92 11.48 -13.82 8.06
CA VAL A 92 10.85 -14.26 6.81
C VAL A 92 11.60 -15.46 6.25
N LEU A 93 10.89 -16.37 5.58
CA LEU A 93 11.47 -17.48 4.84
C LEU A 93 11.57 -17.09 3.36
N ILE A 94 12.79 -16.96 2.86
CA ILE A 94 13.04 -16.60 1.46
C ILE A 94 13.29 -17.84 0.63
N THR A 95 12.43 -18.11 -0.33
CA THR A 95 12.69 -19.14 -1.34
C THR A 95 13.72 -18.62 -2.33
N CYS A 96 14.80 -19.38 -2.52
CA CYS A 96 15.88 -18.99 -3.40
C CYS A 96 15.46 -19.11 -4.88
N PRO A 97 15.53 -18.03 -5.68
CA PRO A 97 15.09 -18.05 -7.10
C PRO A 97 15.94 -18.92 -8.03
N ASP A 98 17.12 -19.35 -7.59
CA ASP A 98 18.03 -20.17 -8.39
C ASP A 98 17.63 -21.64 -8.44
N ASP A 99 16.88 -22.14 -7.48
CA ASP A 99 16.39 -23.53 -7.46
C ASP A 99 14.89 -23.66 -7.14
N ASP A 100 14.22 -22.57 -6.77
CA ASP A 100 12.80 -22.46 -6.41
C ASP A 100 12.34 -23.45 -5.30
N GLU A 101 13.29 -24.07 -4.58
CA GLU A 101 13.02 -25.07 -3.54
C GLU A 101 13.62 -24.69 -2.18
N THR A 102 14.85 -24.14 -2.20
CA THR A 102 15.60 -23.91 -0.97
C THR A 102 15.10 -22.66 -0.26
N GLN A 103 14.65 -22.82 0.97
CA GLN A 103 14.23 -21.72 1.83
C GLN A 103 15.33 -21.33 2.80
N VAL A 104 15.55 -20.03 2.95
CA VAL A 104 16.53 -19.43 3.86
C VAL A 104 15.81 -18.49 4.83
N PRO A 105 15.92 -18.71 6.15
CA PRO A 105 15.39 -17.77 7.13
C PRO A 105 16.25 -16.49 7.15
N VAL A 106 15.60 -15.35 7.08
CA VAL A 106 16.24 -14.03 7.13
C VAL A 106 15.54 -13.16 8.16
N ILE A 107 16.34 -12.49 8.99
CA ILE A 107 15.83 -11.50 9.95
C ILE A 107 16.04 -10.12 9.36
N ILE A 108 14.94 -9.37 9.23
CA ILE A 108 14.92 -8.02 8.66
C ILE A 108 14.60 -7.03 9.77
N PRO A 109 15.48 -6.06 10.06
CA PRO A 109 15.12 -4.93 10.90
C PRO A 109 14.04 -4.09 10.22
N LEU A 110 12.96 -3.79 10.91
CA LEU A 110 11.84 -3.01 10.34
C LEU A 110 12.26 -1.59 9.92
N ASP A 111 13.28 -1.02 10.56
CA ASP A 111 13.84 0.28 10.20
C ASP A 111 14.55 0.28 8.82
N ASP A 112 14.91 -0.89 8.30
CA ASP A 112 15.53 -1.03 6.97
C ASP A 112 14.49 -1.08 5.85
N ILE A 113 13.22 -1.38 6.18
CA ILE A 113 12.11 -1.41 5.23
C ILE A 113 11.62 0.03 5.00
N LYS A 114 11.72 0.51 3.78
CA LYS A 114 11.42 1.91 3.44
C LYS A 114 10.48 2.01 2.25
N ILE A 115 9.75 3.10 2.20
CA ILE A 115 9.03 3.50 1.00
C ILE A 115 10.03 4.02 -0.02
N GLN A 116 10.15 3.31 -1.13
CA GLN A 116 10.92 3.79 -2.27
C GLN A 116 10.07 4.73 -3.11
N LYS A 117 10.63 5.93 -3.38
CA LYS A 117 10.01 6.94 -4.24
C LYS A 117 10.80 6.99 -5.54
N ASN A 118 10.12 6.80 -6.66
CA ASN A 118 10.74 6.98 -7.97
C ASN A 118 10.84 8.49 -8.27
N PRO A 119 12.03 9.03 -8.59
CA PRO A 119 12.18 10.46 -8.89
C PRO A 119 11.44 10.90 -10.16
N GLU A 120 11.12 9.99 -11.07
CA GLU A 120 10.32 10.27 -12.28
C GLU A 120 8.80 10.23 -12.03
N HIS A 121 8.38 9.86 -10.82
CA HIS A 121 6.96 9.77 -10.50
C HIS A 121 6.29 11.15 -10.53
N ASN A 122 5.23 11.26 -11.30
CA ASN A 122 4.42 12.47 -11.40
C ASN A 122 2.93 12.13 -11.31
N LYS A 123 2.20 12.90 -10.53
CA LYS A 123 0.74 12.79 -10.41
C LYS A 123 0.00 13.51 -11.54
N ASP A 124 0.64 14.48 -12.16
CA ASP A 124 0.06 15.28 -13.25
C ASP A 124 0.51 14.70 -14.59
N ILE A 125 -0.41 14.04 -15.27
CA ILE A 125 -0.20 13.38 -16.57
C ILE A 125 -0.67 14.35 -17.65
N LYS A 126 0.25 14.79 -18.49
CA LYS A 126 -0.09 15.60 -19.68
C LYS A 126 -0.69 14.71 -20.75
N LEU A 127 -1.97 14.91 -21.04
CA LEU A 127 -2.67 14.19 -22.11
C LEU A 127 -2.42 14.84 -23.48
N ASP A 128 -2.38 16.18 -23.53
CA ASP A 128 -1.97 16.97 -24.68
C ASP A 128 -1.35 18.31 -24.26
N GLU A 129 -1.25 19.27 -25.18
CA GLU A 129 -0.64 20.58 -24.89
C GLU A 129 -1.41 21.40 -23.84
N ASN A 130 -2.73 21.20 -23.76
CA ASN A 130 -3.62 22.00 -22.92
C ASN A 130 -4.32 21.20 -21.83
N LEU A 131 -4.36 19.86 -21.91
CA LEU A 131 -5.15 19.02 -21.02
C LEU A 131 -4.24 18.18 -20.09
N VAL A 132 -4.47 18.31 -18.80
CA VAL A 132 -3.74 17.56 -17.75
C VAL A 132 -4.73 16.75 -16.94
N MET A 133 -4.38 15.48 -16.71
CA MET A 133 -5.06 14.60 -15.77
C MET A 133 -4.23 14.48 -14.50
N ARG A 134 -4.81 14.85 -13.36
CA ARG A 134 -4.21 14.63 -12.05
C ARG A 134 -4.69 13.35 -11.46
N MET A 135 -3.73 12.50 -11.05
CA MET A 135 -3.98 11.22 -10.40
C MET A 135 -3.82 11.31 -8.89
N ARG A 136 -4.60 10.54 -8.16
CA ARG A 136 -4.38 10.24 -6.74
C ARG A 136 -3.99 8.78 -6.55
N TYR A 137 -3.33 8.49 -5.46
CA TYR A 137 -3.00 7.11 -5.13
C TYR A 137 -4.26 6.30 -4.78
N PRO A 138 -4.31 5.02 -5.17
CA PRO A 138 -5.40 4.16 -4.75
C PRO A 138 -5.40 4.00 -3.24
N SER A 139 -6.61 4.02 -2.66
CA SER A 139 -6.78 3.65 -1.26
C SER A 139 -6.72 2.13 -1.11
N LEU A 140 -6.41 1.64 0.09
CA LEU A 140 -6.40 0.20 0.34
C LEU A 140 -7.75 -0.44 0.00
N SER A 141 -8.88 0.24 0.26
CA SER A 141 -10.21 -0.28 -0.06
C SER A 141 -10.43 -0.45 -1.56
N GLU A 142 -9.95 0.50 -2.36
CA GLU A 142 -10.04 0.46 -3.82
C GLU A 142 -9.12 -0.62 -4.37
N PHE A 143 -7.90 -0.69 -3.84
CA PHE A 143 -6.92 -1.70 -4.23
C PHE A 143 -7.45 -3.12 -3.95
N VAL A 144 -7.93 -3.39 -2.74
CA VAL A 144 -8.49 -4.69 -2.36
C VAL A 144 -9.76 -5.02 -3.15
N LYS A 145 -10.65 -4.04 -3.37
CA LYS A 145 -11.88 -4.26 -4.13
C LYS A 145 -11.61 -4.73 -5.56
N ASN A 146 -10.55 -4.22 -6.17
CA ASN A 146 -10.22 -4.47 -7.57
C ASN A 146 -9.19 -5.61 -7.77
N ASN A 147 -8.55 -6.11 -6.70
CA ASN A 147 -7.52 -7.16 -6.77
C ASN A 147 -7.96 -8.50 -6.15
N PHE A 148 -9.26 -8.70 -5.90
CA PHE A 148 -9.75 -9.88 -5.17
C PHE A 148 -9.64 -11.21 -5.93
N ASP A 149 -9.39 -11.20 -7.25
CA ASP A 149 -9.16 -12.40 -8.05
C ASP A 149 -7.68 -12.57 -8.42
N LEU A 150 -6.80 -12.62 -7.40
CA LEU A 150 -5.34 -12.74 -7.58
C LEU A 150 -4.91 -14.05 -8.26
N GLU A 151 -5.72 -15.09 -8.26
CA GLU A 151 -5.44 -16.33 -9.00
C GLU A 151 -5.71 -16.22 -10.52
N GLY A 152 -6.47 -15.20 -10.96
CA GLY A 152 -6.85 -14.99 -12.37
C GLY A 152 -6.18 -13.78 -13.06
N GLY A 153 -5.44 -12.95 -12.33
CA GLY A 153 -5.01 -11.63 -12.80
C GLY A 153 -6.14 -10.60 -12.71
N ILE A 154 -5.80 -9.31 -12.67
CA ILE A 154 -6.80 -8.23 -12.69
C ILE A 154 -7.45 -8.23 -14.07
N GLY A 155 -8.78 -8.39 -14.12
CA GLY A 155 -9.53 -8.29 -15.37
C GLY A 155 -9.39 -6.88 -15.99
N VAL A 156 -9.62 -6.78 -17.28
CA VAL A 156 -9.51 -5.48 -18.00
C VAL A 156 -10.48 -4.47 -17.40
N GLU A 157 -11.72 -4.87 -17.09
CA GLU A 157 -12.74 -3.98 -16.53
C GLU A 157 -12.37 -3.49 -15.13
N GLU A 158 -11.85 -4.36 -14.26
CA GLU A 158 -11.39 -4.01 -12.91
C GLU A 158 -10.18 -3.07 -12.95
N SER A 159 -9.28 -3.24 -13.92
CA SER A 159 -8.15 -2.33 -14.14
C SER A 159 -8.63 -0.94 -14.52
N PHE A 160 -9.58 -0.83 -15.43
CA PHE A 160 -10.20 0.45 -15.81
C PHE A 160 -10.95 1.08 -14.63
N ASP A 161 -11.67 0.31 -13.84
CA ASP A 161 -12.36 0.77 -12.64
C ASP A 161 -11.37 1.34 -11.61
N LEU A 162 -10.23 0.69 -11.42
CA LEU A 162 -9.17 1.20 -10.55
C LEU A 162 -8.60 2.51 -11.08
N ILE A 163 -8.28 2.59 -12.37
CA ILE A 163 -7.79 3.81 -13.01
C ILE A 163 -8.78 4.97 -12.79
N ILE A 164 -10.06 4.75 -13.12
CA ILE A 164 -11.12 5.76 -12.94
C ILE A 164 -11.19 6.22 -11.48
N SER A 165 -11.12 5.29 -10.54
CA SER A 165 -11.15 5.62 -9.11
C SER A 165 -9.93 6.46 -8.67
N CYS A 166 -8.84 6.39 -9.39
CA CYS A 166 -7.60 7.12 -9.11
C CYS A 166 -7.50 8.48 -9.82
N ILE A 167 -8.45 8.84 -10.70
CA ILE A 167 -8.51 10.18 -11.29
C ILE A 167 -9.03 11.13 -10.22
N ASP A 168 -8.23 12.14 -9.87
CA ASP A 168 -8.61 13.20 -8.94
C ASP A 168 -9.29 14.36 -9.68
N GLN A 169 -8.68 14.80 -10.77
CA GLN A 169 -9.09 15.97 -11.51
C GLN A 169 -8.57 15.92 -12.96
N ILE A 170 -9.38 16.40 -13.89
CA ILE A 170 -8.94 16.71 -15.25
C ILE A 170 -9.08 18.23 -15.40
N TYR A 171 -8.08 18.90 -15.97
CA TYR A 171 -8.11 20.36 -16.06
C TYR A 171 -7.29 20.89 -17.24
N ASN A 172 -7.67 22.07 -17.70
CA ASN A 172 -6.94 22.89 -18.65
C ASN A 172 -6.79 24.32 -18.09
N GLU A 173 -6.38 25.28 -18.91
CA GLU A 173 -6.23 26.69 -18.49
C GLU A 173 -7.56 27.38 -18.15
N GLU A 174 -8.68 26.91 -18.69
CA GLU A 174 -9.98 27.56 -18.57
C GLU A 174 -10.93 26.82 -17.62
N GLU A 175 -10.89 25.51 -17.62
CA GLU A 175 -11.88 24.65 -16.94
C GLU A 175 -11.23 23.52 -16.14
N SER A 176 -11.97 23.00 -15.18
CA SER A 176 -11.54 21.93 -14.29
C SER A 176 -12.72 21.03 -13.93
N TRP A 177 -12.53 19.72 -14.09
CA TRP A 177 -13.51 18.68 -13.78
C TRP A 177 -12.95 17.79 -12.69
N THR A 178 -13.55 17.81 -11.49
CA THR A 178 -13.14 16.94 -10.40
C THR A 178 -13.88 15.60 -10.49
N SER A 179 -13.31 14.55 -9.90
CA SER A 179 -13.95 13.23 -9.87
C SER A 179 -15.33 13.22 -9.19
N SER A 180 -15.64 14.24 -8.36
CA SER A 180 -16.95 14.41 -7.73
C SER A 180 -18.00 15.02 -8.66
N ASP A 181 -17.57 15.69 -9.72
CA ASP A 181 -18.46 16.41 -10.66
C ASP A 181 -18.85 15.51 -11.84
N CYS A 182 -18.16 14.39 -12.03
CA CYS A 182 -18.34 13.47 -13.14
C CYS A 182 -18.92 12.15 -12.69
N THR A 183 -19.76 11.55 -13.51
CA THR A 183 -20.25 10.18 -13.31
C THR A 183 -19.20 9.16 -13.75
N LYS A 184 -19.29 7.93 -13.22
CA LYS A 184 -18.42 6.82 -13.65
C LYS A 184 -18.48 6.61 -15.16
N LYS A 185 -19.69 6.74 -15.76
CA LYS A 185 -19.90 6.57 -17.20
C LYS A 185 -19.13 7.63 -18.01
N GLU A 186 -19.20 8.90 -17.63
CA GLU A 186 -18.46 9.98 -18.28
C GLU A 186 -16.96 9.78 -18.20
N MET A 187 -16.45 9.31 -17.03
CA MET A 187 -15.05 8.97 -16.87
C MET A 187 -14.61 7.78 -17.72
N THR A 188 -15.45 6.75 -17.88
CA THR A 188 -15.21 5.63 -18.77
C THR A 188 -15.14 6.09 -20.22
N GLU A 189 -16.15 6.85 -20.68
CA GLU A 189 -16.18 7.41 -22.03
C GLU A 189 -14.99 8.35 -22.32
N PHE A 190 -14.50 9.03 -21.30
CA PHE A 190 -13.28 9.85 -21.43
C PHE A 190 -12.03 8.98 -21.62
N LEU A 191 -11.86 7.91 -20.81
CA LEU A 191 -10.72 6.99 -20.94
C LEU A 191 -10.72 6.27 -22.30
N ASP A 192 -11.89 5.91 -22.82
CA ASP A 192 -12.05 5.23 -24.12
C ASP A 192 -11.60 6.10 -25.31
N GLN A 193 -11.54 7.45 -25.14
CA GLN A 193 -11.07 8.38 -26.14
C GLN A 193 -9.56 8.55 -26.16
N LEU A 194 -8.85 8.06 -25.13
CA LEU A 194 -7.40 8.22 -25.04
C LEU A 194 -6.68 7.35 -26.07
N SER A 195 -5.64 7.91 -26.63
CA SER A 195 -4.70 7.14 -27.46
C SER A 195 -3.88 6.17 -26.61
N SER A 196 -3.36 5.11 -27.24
CA SER A 196 -2.47 4.16 -26.55
C SER A 196 -1.23 4.83 -25.93
N LYS A 197 -0.77 5.96 -26.48
CA LYS A 197 0.36 6.71 -25.93
C LYS A 197 -0.03 7.40 -24.61
N GLN A 198 -1.21 8.03 -24.55
CA GLN A 198 -1.72 8.68 -23.34
C GLN A 198 -2.02 7.65 -22.27
N PHE A 199 -2.58 6.49 -22.64
CA PHE A 199 -2.85 5.41 -21.71
C PHE A 199 -1.56 4.86 -21.07
N LYS A 200 -0.47 4.73 -21.81
CA LYS A 200 0.85 4.34 -21.26
C LYS A 200 1.39 5.30 -20.21
N GLU A 201 1.10 6.59 -20.31
CA GLU A 201 1.49 7.55 -19.27
C GLU A 201 0.67 7.33 -17.97
N ILE A 202 -0.58 6.84 -18.08
CA ILE A 202 -1.38 6.44 -16.94
C ILE A 202 -0.80 5.16 -16.31
N GLU A 203 -0.46 4.14 -17.10
CA GLU A 203 0.22 2.92 -16.62
C GLU A 203 1.52 3.27 -15.88
N LYS A 204 2.32 4.18 -16.45
CA LYS A 204 3.57 4.66 -15.83
C LYS A 204 3.33 5.28 -14.45
N PHE A 205 2.19 5.93 -14.19
CA PHE A 205 1.87 6.43 -12.86
C PHE A 205 1.79 5.29 -11.83
N PHE A 206 1.13 4.18 -12.15
CA PHE A 206 1.02 3.02 -11.26
C PHE A 206 2.35 2.28 -11.08
N ASP A 207 3.13 2.15 -12.16
CA ASP A 207 4.44 1.49 -12.11
C ASP A 207 5.45 2.24 -11.25
N THR A 208 5.37 3.59 -11.26
CA THR A 208 6.32 4.47 -10.58
C THR A 208 5.84 4.96 -9.23
N MET A 209 4.61 4.65 -8.81
CA MET A 209 4.09 5.09 -7.52
C MET A 209 4.94 4.54 -6.36
N PRO A 210 4.99 5.25 -5.21
CA PRO A 210 5.75 4.80 -4.06
C PRO A 210 5.29 3.43 -3.58
N LYS A 211 6.25 2.55 -3.25
CA LYS A 211 6.02 1.19 -2.79
C LYS A 211 6.85 0.89 -1.55
N LEU A 212 6.28 0.08 -0.64
CA LEU A 212 7.03 -0.47 0.48
C LEU A 212 7.88 -1.62 -0.04
N THR A 213 9.20 -1.46 -0.06
CA THR A 213 10.10 -2.47 -0.59
C THR A 213 11.34 -2.64 0.27
N HIS A 214 11.86 -3.86 0.27
CA HIS A 214 13.17 -4.18 0.86
C HIS A 214 13.87 -5.22 0.01
N THR A 215 15.13 -4.96 -0.34
CA THR A 215 15.94 -5.90 -1.12
C THR A 215 16.83 -6.72 -0.21
N ILE A 216 16.69 -8.03 -0.31
CA ILE A 216 17.46 -9.00 0.48
C ILE A 216 18.47 -9.70 -0.40
N LYS A 217 19.68 -9.90 0.13
CA LYS A 217 20.72 -10.70 -0.49
C LYS A 217 20.93 -11.96 0.32
N VAL A 218 20.63 -13.10 -0.26
CA VAL A 218 20.80 -14.42 0.37
C VAL A 218 21.73 -15.28 -0.46
N VAL A 219 22.42 -16.21 0.21
CA VAL A 219 23.23 -17.23 -0.44
C VAL A 219 22.53 -18.57 -0.26
N ASN A 220 22.16 -19.21 -1.36
CA ASN A 220 21.56 -20.53 -1.31
C ASN A 220 22.57 -21.52 -0.68
N PRO A 221 22.21 -22.20 0.43
CA PRO A 221 23.12 -23.12 1.11
C PRO A 221 23.45 -24.39 0.30
N LYS A 222 22.57 -24.79 -0.66
CA LYS A 222 22.78 -25.94 -1.54
C LYS A 222 23.66 -25.60 -2.74
N THR A 223 23.27 -24.61 -3.52
CA THR A 223 23.89 -24.27 -4.80
C THR A 223 25.08 -23.30 -4.67
N LYS A 224 25.19 -22.59 -3.52
CA LYS A 224 26.16 -21.53 -3.24
C LYS A 224 25.97 -20.27 -4.11
N VAL A 225 24.86 -20.18 -4.84
CA VAL A 225 24.53 -19.01 -5.67
C VAL A 225 24.07 -17.87 -4.77
N LYS A 226 24.47 -16.65 -5.14
CA LYS A 226 23.97 -15.42 -4.51
C LYS A 226 22.70 -14.99 -5.18
N ASN A 227 21.62 -14.88 -4.42
CA ASN A 227 20.32 -14.43 -4.87
C ASN A 227 20.03 -13.03 -4.33
N GLU A 228 19.30 -12.26 -5.12
CA GLU A 228 18.75 -10.97 -4.69
C GLU A 228 17.24 -11.05 -4.84
N VAL A 229 16.51 -10.86 -3.73
CA VAL A 229 15.05 -10.97 -3.67
C VAL A 229 14.51 -9.63 -3.20
N VAL A 230 13.55 -9.09 -3.97
CA VAL A 230 12.84 -7.86 -3.61
C VAL A 230 11.52 -8.25 -2.97
N LEU A 231 11.35 -7.89 -1.70
CA LEU A 231 10.07 -7.99 -1.01
C LEU A 231 9.28 -6.70 -1.27
N GLU A 232 8.04 -6.84 -1.71
CA GLU A 232 7.16 -5.71 -2.04
C GLU A 232 5.80 -5.89 -1.37
N GLY A 233 5.32 -4.81 -0.74
CA GLY A 233 4.06 -4.80 -0.04
C GLY A 233 4.09 -5.52 1.32
N LEU A 234 3.03 -5.33 2.10
CA LEU A 234 2.98 -5.80 3.49
C LEU A 234 2.96 -7.34 3.60
N SER A 235 2.30 -8.03 2.67
CA SER A 235 2.20 -9.49 2.66
C SER A 235 3.57 -10.17 2.66
N SER A 236 4.50 -9.69 1.84
CA SER A 236 5.85 -10.25 1.74
C SER A 236 6.68 -10.24 3.04
N PHE A 237 6.21 -9.51 4.06
CA PHE A 237 6.89 -9.43 5.36
C PHE A 237 6.19 -10.24 6.47
N PHE A 238 5.10 -10.96 6.16
CA PHE A 238 4.27 -11.64 7.17
C PHE A 238 3.83 -13.04 6.76
N GLU A 239 4.34 -13.55 5.65
CA GLU A 239 4.19 -14.94 5.20
C GLU A 239 5.26 -15.86 5.77
#